data_02a5d77763eaffcde612665d163d3a0f
#
_entry.id   02a5d77763eaffcde612665d163d3a0f
#
_cell.length_a   1.000
_cell.length_b   1.000
_cell.length_c   1.000
_cell.angle_alpha   90.00
_cell.angle_beta   90.00
_cell.angle_gamma   90.00
#
_symmetry.space_group_name_H-M   'P 1'
#
loop_
_entity.id
_entity.type
_entity.pdbx_description
1 polymer ?
#
loop_
_entity_poly.entity_id
_entity_poly.type
_entity_poly.pdbx_seq_one_letter_code
_entity_poly.pdbx_strand_id
1 'polypeptide(L)'
;MVLCPRCGAVGRIHYSGMAEGFTTPLSPQGRSGIVPPPPWHYVGDMLVIEYWADPEAVAAVLPPPLEPHPDGGRAAAMFIDWQSRSENGGELLDPSRSQYKEFFVTVNALYDGEEVAYCPYIWVDRDFALARGWIQGFPKKLGSIWITRSFGLDTPADPGLKPGAALRS
;
A
#
# COMPACT_ATOMS: atom_id res chain seq x y z
N MET A 1 10.55 -2.21 -1.54
CA MET A 1 10.00 -2.43 -2.88
C MET A 1 10.02 -1.10 -3.60
N VAL A 2 10.63 -1.09 -4.76
CA VAL A 2 10.79 0.11 -5.58
C VAL A 2 9.77 0.03 -6.71
N LEU A 3 8.91 1.03 -6.85
CA LEU A 3 7.94 1.13 -7.94
C LEU A 3 8.56 1.96 -9.07
N CYS A 4 8.73 1.38 -10.25
CA CYS A 4 9.14 2.12 -11.43
C CYS A 4 7.91 2.79 -12.09
N PRO A 5 7.86 4.13 -12.21
CA PRO A 5 6.71 4.83 -12.76
C PRO A 5 6.48 4.57 -14.26
N ARG A 6 7.49 4.08 -14.98
CA ARG A 6 7.46 3.95 -16.45
C ARG A 6 7.06 2.58 -16.98
N CYS A 7 7.14 1.52 -16.20
CA CYS A 7 6.95 0.18 -16.78
C CYS A 7 5.81 -0.65 -16.20
N GLY A 8 5.18 -0.27 -15.09
CA GLY A 8 4.12 -1.08 -14.47
C GLY A 8 4.54 -2.55 -14.21
N ALA A 9 5.80 -2.87 -14.44
CA ALA A 9 6.32 -4.21 -14.33
C ALA A 9 6.79 -4.44 -12.88
N VAL A 10 5.97 -5.10 -12.11
CA VAL A 10 6.49 -5.93 -11.03
C VAL A 10 7.45 -6.91 -11.69
N GLY A 11 8.73 -6.83 -11.35
CA GLY A 11 9.74 -7.75 -11.89
C GLY A 11 9.21 -9.17 -11.73
N ARG A 12 9.01 -9.87 -12.83
CA ARG A 12 8.68 -11.29 -12.82
C ARG A 12 9.90 -12.02 -12.28
N ILE A 13 9.81 -12.45 -11.03
CA ILE A 13 10.70 -13.49 -10.55
C ILE A 13 10.29 -14.76 -11.32
N HIS A 14 11.06 -15.13 -12.34
CA HIS A 14 10.92 -16.42 -12.98
C HIS A 14 11.36 -17.50 -12.00
N TYR A 15 10.41 -18.07 -11.29
CA TYR A 15 10.63 -19.36 -10.65
C TYR A 15 10.64 -20.44 -11.73
N SER A 16 11.81 -20.84 -12.18
CA SER A 16 11.99 -22.06 -12.97
C SER A 16 12.02 -23.27 -12.03
N GLY A 17 10.86 -23.67 -11.58
CA GLY A 17 10.65 -24.81 -10.71
C GLY A 17 9.35 -24.59 -9.95
N MET A 18 8.38 -25.45 -10.13
CA MET A 18 7.15 -25.41 -9.34
C MET A 18 7.54 -25.64 -7.88
N ALA A 19 7.44 -24.61 -7.06
CA ALA A 19 7.42 -24.79 -5.60
C ALA A 19 6.10 -25.50 -5.29
N GLU A 20 6.14 -26.82 -5.24
CA GLU A 20 5.03 -27.57 -4.73
C GLU A 20 4.92 -27.32 -3.24
N GLY A 21 3.78 -26.76 -2.81
CA GLY A 21 3.31 -27.05 -1.48
C GLY A 21 3.18 -25.92 -0.49
N PHE A 22 3.71 -24.69 -0.67
CA PHE A 22 3.61 -23.71 0.41
C PHE A 22 3.22 -22.32 -0.08
N THR A 23 2.08 -21.84 0.41
CA THR A 23 1.78 -20.40 0.42
C THR A 23 2.22 -19.79 1.75
N THR A 24 2.53 -18.51 1.77
CA THR A 24 2.84 -17.78 3.00
C THR A 24 1.56 -17.22 3.63
N PRO A 25 1.32 -17.36 4.94
CA PRO A 25 2.05 -18.19 5.88
C PRO A 25 1.92 -19.68 5.53
N LEU A 26 2.98 -20.42 5.82
CA LEU A 26 3.17 -21.79 5.35
C LEU A 26 2.11 -22.75 5.91
N SER A 27 1.34 -23.36 5.00
CA SER A 27 0.64 -24.62 5.28
C SER A 27 1.11 -25.66 4.30
N PRO A 28 1.23 -26.94 4.70
CA PRO A 28 1.81 -27.97 3.85
C PRO A 28 1.16 -28.13 2.45
N GLN A 29 -0.09 -27.72 2.34
CA GLN A 29 -0.87 -27.85 1.11
C GLN A 29 -1.29 -26.48 0.54
N GLY A 30 -0.86 -25.36 1.12
CA GLY A 30 -1.26 -24.04 0.71
C GLY A 30 -2.75 -23.70 0.87
N ARG A 31 -3.52 -24.53 1.58
CA ARG A 31 -4.98 -24.39 1.68
C ARG A 31 -5.45 -23.57 2.86
N SER A 32 -4.65 -23.45 3.91
CA SER A 32 -4.96 -22.71 5.13
C SER A 32 -4.15 -21.43 5.27
N GLY A 33 -3.59 -20.95 4.17
CA GLY A 33 -2.89 -19.66 4.16
C GLY A 33 -3.86 -18.51 4.36
N ILE A 34 -3.43 -17.52 5.15
CA ILE A 34 -4.17 -16.26 5.35
C ILE A 34 -4.22 -15.42 4.07
N VAL A 35 -3.27 -15.61 3.16
CA VAL A 35 -3.15 -14.91 1.89
C VAL A 35 -3.37 -15.88 0.75
N PRO A 36 -4.33 -15.65 -0.15
CA PRO A 36 -4.53 -16.47 -1.32
C PRO A 36 -3.35 -16.31 -2.31
N PRO A 37 -3.15 -17.26 -3.25
CA PRO A 37 -2.11 -17.12 -4.26
C PRO A 37 -2.37 -15.94 -5.21
N PRO A 38 -1.31 -15.32 -5.78
CA PRO A 38 -1.44 -14.32 -6.83
C PRO A 38 -2.01 -14.92 -8.14
N PRO A 39 -2.52 -14.08 -9.08
CA PRO A 39 -2.51 -12.63 -9.03
C PRO A 39 -3.55 -12.04 -8.09
N TRP A 40 -3.23 -10.84 -7.55
CA TRP A 40 -4.15 -10.08 -6.70
C TRP A 40 -4.65 -8.85 -7.45
N HIS A 41 -5.96 -8.61 -7.35
CA HIS A 41 -6.63 -7.46 -7.94
C HIS A 41 -7.13 -6.54 -6.85
N TYR A 42 -7.07 -5.24 -7.12
CA TYR A 42 -7.40 -4.20 -6.15
C TYR A 42 -8.28 -3.14 -6.79
N VAL A 43 -9.24 -2.65 -6.03
CA VAL A 43 -10.03 -1.46 -6.30
C VAL A 43 -10.25 -0.72 -4.99
N GLY A 44 -10.33 0.60 -5.03
CA GLY A 44 -10.55 1.36 -3.80
C GLY A 44 -10.63 2.85 -4.04
N ASP A 45 -11.04 3.56 -2.98
CA ASP A 45 -11.01 5.00 -2.90
C ASP A 45 -9.71 5.45 -2.25
N MET A 46 -9.07 6.46 -2.84
CA MET A 46 -7.76 6.95 -2.39
C MET A 46 -7.79 8.46 -2.16
N LEU A 47 -7.33 8.88 -0.97
CA LEU A 47 -6.96 10.25 -0.67
C LEU A 47 -5.43 10.36 -0.71
N VAL A 48 -4.92 11.19 -1.60
CA VAL A 48 -3.48 11.45 -1.74
C VAL A 48 -3.18 12.89 -1.33
N ILE A 49 -2.22 13.05 -0.42
CA ILE A 49 -1.74 14.36 0.04
C ILE A 49 -0.26 14.45 -0.33
N GLU A 50 0.05 15.25 -1.34
CA GLU A 50 1.44 15.55 -1.69
C GLU A 50 1.97 16.71 -0.83
N TYR A 51 3.22 16.59 -0.39
CA TYR A 51 3.88 17.62 0.43
C TYR A 51 5.40 17.55 0.28
N TRP A 52 6.08 18.55 0.78
CA TRP A 52 7.55 18.55 0.90
C TRP A 52 7.93 18.34 2.36
N ALA A 53 8.69 17.29 2.61
CA ALA A 53 9.27 16.99 3.92
C ALA A 53 10.67 17.63 4.02
N ASP A 54 11.21 17.62 5.21
CA ASP A 54 12.62 18.00 5.42
C ASP A 54 13.53 17.05 4.61
N PRO A 55 14.37 17.57 3.69
CA PRO A 55 15.24 16.74 2.86
C PRO A 55 16.21 15.86 3.68
N GLU A 56 16.67 16.33 4.85
CA GLU A 56 17.55 15.53 5.72
C GLU A 56 16.78 14.36 6.33
N ALA A 57 15.53 14.58 6.74
CA ALA A 57 14.66 13.51 7.24
C ALA A 57 14.32 12.49 6.14
N VAL A 58 14.12 12.94 4.90
CA VAL A 58 13.92 12.03 3.76
C VAL A 58 15.17 11.20 3.50
N ALA A 59 16.35 11.82 3.46
CA ALA A 59 17.61 11.11 3.27
C ALA A 59 17.85 10.06 4.36
N ALA A 60 17.49 10.37 5.60
CA ALA A 60 17.68 9.48 6.75
C ALA A 60 16.84 8.20 6.71
N VAL A 61 15.72 8.17 5.97
CA VAL A 61 14.86 6.97 5.86
C VAL A 61 15.18 6.11 4.63
N LEU A 62 16.06 6.56 3.74
CA LEU A 62 16.44 5.82 2.53
C LEU A 62 17.49 4.76 2.87
N PRO A 63 17.20 3.47 2.65
CA PRO A 63 18.23 2.44 2.80
C PRO A 63 19.14 2.40 1.56
N PRO A 64 20.42 2.07 1.71
CA PRO A 64 21.29 1.78 0.56
C PRO A 64 20.68 0.66 -0.32
N PRO A 65 20.74 0.74 -1.65
CA PRO A 65 21.49 1.72 -2.46
C PRO A 65 20.64 2.92 -2.95
N LEU A 66 19.52 3.25 -2.28
CA LEU A 66 18.72 4.40 -2.66
C LEU A 66 19.44 5.71 -2.31
N GLU A 67 19.35 6.68 -3.21
CA GLU A 67 19.92 8.01 -3.06
C GLU A 67 18.79 9.06 -2.96
N PRO A 68 19.01 10.18 -2.25
CA PRO A 68 18.04 11.26 -2.19
C PRO A 68 17.74 11.84 -3.57
N HIS A 69 16.46 12.05 -3.85
CA HIS A 69 16.05 12.72 -5.08
C HIS A 69 16.28 14.24 -4.98
N PRO A 70 16.68 14.94 -6.06
CA PRO A 70 16.98 16.38 -6.03
C PRO A 70 15.78 17.30 -5.93
N ASP A 71 14.55 16.77 -5.80
CA ASP A 71 13.30 17.53 -5.73
C ASP A 71 13.04 18.23 -4.38
N GLY A 72 13.98 18.16 -3.45
CA GLY A 72 13.86 18.84 -2.16
C GLY A 72 12.96 18.14 -1.15
N GLY A 73 12.81 16.82 -1.25
CA GLY A 73 12.10 16.01 -0.24
C GLY A 73 10.61 15.83 -0.54
N ARG A 74 10.21 15.79 -1.80
CA ARG A 74 8.83 15.51 -2.18
C ARG A 74 8.38 14.16 -1.65
N ALA A 75 7.22 14.16 -1.00
CA ALA A 75 6.61 13.02 -0.36
C ALA A 75 5.10 12.99 -0.62
N ALA A 76 4.49 11.83 -0.43
CA ALA A 76 3.04 11.69 -0.47
C ALA A 76 2.54 10.82 0.69
N ALA A 77 1.50 11.27 1.37
CA ALA A 77 0.73 10.50 2.33
C ALA A 77 -0.54 10.01 1.65
N MET A 78 -0.80 8.70 1.73
CA MET A 78 -1.92 8.06 1.05
C MET A 78 -2.80 7.32 2.05
N PHE A 79 -4.10 7.62 2.00
CA PHE A 79 -5.13 6.93 2.78
C PHE A 79 -6.03 6.21 1.79
N ILE A 80 -6.19 4.91 1.96
CA ILE A 80 -6.89 4.10 0.97
C ILE A 80 -7.86 3.15 1.66
N ASP A 81 -9.06 3.06 1.09
CA ASP A 81 -10.07 2.06 1.44
C ASP A 81 -10.12 1.03 0.30
N TRP A 82 -9.49 -0.11 0.53
CA TRP A 82 -9.28 -1.14 -0.47
C TRP A 82 -10.34 -2.24 -0.42
N GLN A 83 -10.72 -2.73 -1.60
CA GLN A 83 -11.23 -4.08 -1.80
C GLN A 83 -10.26 -4.86 -2.67
N SER A 84 -9.91 -6.07 -2.24
CA SER A 84 -8.96 -6.92 -2.96
C SER A 84 -9.46 -8.34 -3.09
N ARG A 85 -9.02 -9.02 -4.13
CA ARG A 85 -9.32 -10.43 -4.38
C ARG A 85 -8.15 -11.14 -5.06
N SER A 86 -8.11 -12.46 -4.94
CA SER A 86 -7.35 -13.32 -5.83
C SER A 86 -8.07 -13.50 -7.17
N GLU A 87 -7.46 -14.25 -8.09
CA GLU A 87 -8.08 -14.56 -9.39
C GLU A 87 -9.46 -15.23 -9.24
N ASN A 88 -9.59 -16.12 -8.29
CA ASN A 88 -10.84 -16.87 -8.06
C ASN A 88 -11.94 -16.01 -7.39
N GLY A 89 -11.58 -14.90 -6.75
CA GLY A 89 -12.52 -13.93 -6.18
C GLY A 89 -13.36 -14.42 -4.99
N GLY A 90 -13.05 -15.57 -4.43
CA GLY A 90 -13.81 -16.13 -3.30
C GLY A 90 -13.77 -15.26 -2.04
N GLU A 91 -12.75 -14.42 -1.90
CA GLU A 91 -12.61 -13.48 -0.78
C GLU A 91 -13.70 -12.40 -0.78
N LEU A 92 -14.29 -12.10 -1.93
CA LEU A 92 -15.35 -11.09 -2.04
C LEU A 92 -16.63 -11.48 -1.31
N LEU A 93 -16.82 -12.77 -1.01
CA LEU A 93 -17.95 -13.27 -0.22
C LEU A 93 -17.81 -12.95 1.28
N ASP A 94 -16.61 -12.55 1.71
CA ASP A 94 -16.31 -12.21 3.09
C ASP A 94 -15.55 -10.88 3.17
N PRO A 95 -16.22 -9.77 3.57
CA PRO A 95 -15.56 -8.48 3.68
C PRO A 95 -14.33 -8.46 4.61
N SER A 96 -14.31 -9.34 5.63
CA SER A 96 -13.16 -9.44 6.55
C SER A 96 -11.89 -9.95 5.86
N ARG A 97 -12.03 -10.59 4.70
CA ARG A 97 -10.94 -11.17 3.90
C ARG A 97 -10.64 -10.39 2.62
N SER A 98 -11.47 -9.42 2.28
CA SER A 98 -11.37 -8.68 1.01
C SER A 98 -11.24 -7.17 1.20
N GLN A 99 -11.73 -6.62 2.32
CA GLN A 99 -11.74 -5.17 2.56
C GLN A 99 -10.77 -4.79 3.69
N TYR A 100 -9.98 -3.75 3.44
CA TYR A 100 -9.06 -3.21 4.43
C TYR A 100 -8.71 -1.76 4.13
N LYS A 101 -8.32 -1.04 5.17
CA LYS A 101 -7.76 0.30 5.04
C LYS A 101 -6.25 0.27 5.12
N GLU A 102 -5.64 1.17 4.39
CA GLU A 102 -4.19 1.32 4.32
C GLU A 102 -3.82 2.80 4.41
N PHE A 103 -2.82 3.08 5.22
CA PHE A 103 -2.12 4.36 5.23
C PHE A 103 -0.65 4.13 4.96
N PHE A 104 -0.08 4.87 4.04
CA PHE A 104 1.35 4.83 3.79
C PHE A 104 1.92 6.15 3.32
N VAL A 105 3.21 6.28 3.49
CA VAL A 105 4.00 7.42 3.03
C VAL A 105 4.96 6.93 1.97
N THR A 106 5.08 7.67 0.88
CA THR A 106 6.15 7.50 -0.09
C THR A 106 7.03 8.74 -0.13
N VAL A 107 8.32 8.53 -0.39
CA VAL A 107 9.29 9.58 -0.66
C VAL A 107 9.96 9.30 -2.00
N ASN A 108 10.26 10.35 -2.76
CA ASN A 108 11.00 10.21 -4.01
C ASN A 108 12.46 9.89 -3.70
N ALA A 109 13.04 9.01 -4.47
CA ALA A 109 14.44 8.61 -4.37
C ALA A 109 15.00 8.29 -5.77
N LEU A 110 16.30 8.08 -5.84
CA LEU A 110 16.96 7.56 -7.03
C LEU A 110 17.49 6.15 -6.75
N TYR A 111 17.38 5.28 -7.73
CA TYR A 111 18.02 3.98 -7.77
C TYR A 111 18.76 3.83 -9.09
N ASP A 112 20.08 3.76 -9.05
CA ASP A 112 20.94 3.72 -10.25
C ASP A 112 20.63 4.87 -11.24
N GLY A 113 20.36 6.07 -10.70
CA GLY A 113 20.02 7.26 -11.46
C GLY A 113 18.56 7.35 -11.95
N GLU A 114 17.76 6.32 -11.76
CA GLU A 114 16.34 6.29 -12.14
C GLU A 114 15.44 6.74 -10.97
N GLU A 115 14.40 7.51 -11.29
CA GLU A 115 13.42 7.95 -10.30
C GLU A 115 12.58 6.79 -9.80
N VAL A 116 12.49 6.68 -8.47
CA VAL A 116 11.69 5.66 -7.78
C VAL A 116 10.93 6.26 -6.61
N ALA A 117 9.81 5.64 -6.25
CA ALA A 117 9.11 5.94 -5.00
C ALA A 117 9.45 4.87 -3.97
N TYR A 118 9.98 5.28 -2.83
CA TYR A 118 10.26 4.41 -1.69
C TYR A 118 9.17 4.57 -0.63
N CYS A 119 8.74 3.47 -0.03
CA CYS A 119 7.72 3.45 1.02
C CYS A 119 8.35 3.11 2.37
N PRO A 120 8.76 4.11 3.19
CA PRO A 120 9.36 3.87 4.50
C PRO A 120 8.33 3.46 5.56
N TYR A 121 7.10 3.93 5.45
CA TYR A 121 6.07 3.76 6.46
C TYR A 121 4.76 3.32 5.85
N ILE A 122 4.18 2.22 6.37
CA ILE A 122 2.91 1.70 5.91
C ILE A 122 2.19 0.96 7.03
N TRP A 123 0.89 1.21 7.17
CA TRP A 123 0.00 0.55 8.11
C TRP A 123 -1.23 0.01 7.40
N VAL A 124 -1.75 -1.08 7.91
CA VAL A 124 -3.01 -1.70 7.47
C VAL A 124 -3.84 -2.11 8.68
N ASP A 125 -5.15 -2.23 8.51
CA ASP A 125 -6.05 -2.61 9.59
C ASP A 125 -6.48 -4.10 9.56
N ARG A 126 -5.88 -4.90 8.66
CA ARG A 126 -6.19 -6.34 8.51
C ARG A 126 -4.92 -7.19 8.42
N ASP A 127 -4.99 -8.35 9.01
CA ASP A 127 -3.90 -9.34 9.09
C ASP A 127 -3.50 -9.90 7.72
N PHE A 128 -4.47 -10.23 6.86
CA PHE A 128 -4.17 -10.73 5.52
C PHE A 128 -3.43 -9.68 4.66
N ALA A 129 -3.79 -8.39 4.81
CA ALA A 129 -3.13 -7.29 4.11
C ALA A 129 -1.71 -7.06 4.65
N LEU A 130 -1.50 -7.25 5.98
CA LEU A 130 -0.19 -7.25 6.61
C LEU A 130 0.70 -8.36 6.04
N ALA A 131 0.21 -9.61 6.10
CA ALA A 131 0.96 -10.78 5.65
C ALA A 131 1.31 -10.68 4.16
N ARG A 132 0.35 -10.28 3.32
CA ARG A 132 0.60 -10.07 1.89
C ARG A 132 1.66 -8.99 1.64
N GLY A 133 1.62 -7.90 2.40
CA GLY A 133 2.62 -6.85 2.29
C GLY A 133 4.03 -7.35 2.61
N TRP A 134 4.20 -8.16 3.62
CA TRP A 134 5.50 -8.75 3.95
C TRP A 134 6.02 -9.67 2.85
N ILE A 135 5.13 -10.45 2.22
CA ILE A 135 5.50 -11.27 1.04
C ILE A 135 6.01 -10.38 -0.10
N GLN A 136 5.43 -9.20 -0.26
CA GLN A 136 5.78 -8.23 -1.30
C GLN A 136 6.97 -7.32 -0.92
N GLY A 137 7.50 -7.42 0.32
CA GLY A 137 8.61 -6.60 0.81
C GLY A 137 8.20 -5.24 1.38
N PHE A 138 6.93 -4.99 1.63
CA PHE A 138 6.49 -3.76 2.32
C PHE A 138 6.67 -3.88 3.83
N PRO A 139 7.17 -2.85 4.53
CA PRO A 139 7.36 -2.84 5.97
C PRO A 139 6.05 -2.59 6.73
N LYS A 140 5.00 -3.33 6.40
CA LYS A 140 3.67 -3.14 6.95
C LYS A 140 3.59 -3.40 8.45
N LYS A 141 2.78 -2.59 9.13
CA LYS A 141 2.40 -2.73 10.54
C LYS A 141 0.88 -2.75 10.64
N LEU A 142 0.35 -3.37 11.68
CA LEU A 142 -1.07 -3.25 12.02
C LEU A 142 -1.33 -1.89 12.67
N GLY A 143 -2.47 -1.29 12.31
CA GLY A 143 -2.95 -0.04 12.87
C GLY A 143 -4.45 0.09 12.74
N SER A 144 -5.02 1.09 13.38
CA SER A 144 -6.42 1.46 13.22
C SER A 144 -6.47 2.68 12.31
N ILE A 145 -7.20 2.58 11.21
CA ILE A 145 -7.24 3.60 10.17
C ILE A 145 -8.70 4.02 9.94
N TRP A 146 -8.94 5.33 10.02
CA TRP A 146 -10.25 5.91 9.74
C TRP A 146 -10.11 6.91 8.60
N ILE A 147 -11.02 6.83 7.64
CA ILE A 147 -11.10 7.76 6.53
C ILE A 147 -12.46 8.45 6.62
N THR A 148 -12.44 9.78 6.69
CA THR A 148 -13.66 10.57 6.71
C THR A 148 -14.43 10.34 5.41
N ARG A 149 -15.71 9.96 5.54
CA ARG A 149 -16.64 9.89 4.43
C ARG A 149 -17.73 10.95 4.62
N SER A 150 -18.01 11.68 3.56
CA SER A 150 -19.15 12.59 3.51
C SER A 150 -20.24 11.97 2.66
N PHE A 151 -21.42 11.81 3.24
CA PHE A 151 -22.62 11.30 2.55
C PHE A 151 -23.60 12.42 2.19
N GLY A 152 -23.16 13.67 2.26
CA GLY A 152 -23.95 14.82 1.86
C GLY A 152 -25.08 15.17 2.84
N LEU A 153 -24.88 14.92 4.14
CA LEU A 153 -25.82 15.31 5.19
C LEU A 153 -25.95 16.82 5.37
N ASP A 154 -25.04 17.58 4.76
CA ASP A 154 -25.01 19.06 4.71
C ASP A 154 -25.23 19.72 6.09
N THR A 155 -24.50 19.27 7.07
CA THR A 155 -24.47 19.86 8.42
C THR A 155 -23.12 20.54 8.67
N PRO A 156 -23.00 21.42 9.69
CA PRO A 156 -21.70 21.97 10.08
C PRO A 156 -20.65 20.92 10.46
N ALA A 157 -21.10 19.73 10.88
CA ALA A 157 -20.22 18.60 11.21
C ALA A 157 -19.83 17.77 9.97
N ASP A 158 -20.62 17.82 8.91
CA ASP A 158 -20.38 17.16 7.62
C ASP A 158 -20.70 18.14 6.47
N PRO A 159 -19.79 19.06 6.16
CA PRO A 159 -20.02 20.12 5.17
C PRO A 159 -20.00 19.62 3.71
N GLY A 160 -19.88 18.33 3.50
CA GLY A 160 -19.70 17.72 2.18
C GLY A 160 -18.29 17.89 1.63
N LEU A 161 -17.99 17.16 0.56
CA LEU A 161 -16.72 17.27 -0.15
C LEU A 161 -16.77 18.49 -1.09
N LYS A 162 -16.22 19.62 -0.65
CA LYS A 162 -16.10 20.84 -1.42
C LYS A 162 -14.77 21.54 -1.10
N PRO A 163 -14.28 22.41 -1.99
CA PRO A 163 -13.05 23.19 -1.71
C PRO A 163 -13.14 23.90 -0.36
N GLY A 164 -12.11 23.74 0.47
CA GLY A 164 -12.04 24.32 1.82
C GLY A 164 -12.75 23.50 2.92
N ALA A 165 -13.35 22.37 2.62
CA ALA A 165 -13.88 21.47 3.64
C ALA A 165 -12.73 20.83 4.44
N ALA A 166 -12.86 20.81 5.78
CA ALA A 166 -11.92 20.08 6.62
C ALA A 166 -12.23 18.59 6.59
N LEU A 167 -11.23 17.79 6.18
CA LEU A 167 -11.27 16.33 6.25
C LEU A 167 -10.46 15.85 7.46
N ARG A 168 -10.85 14.71 8.01
CA ARG A 168 -10.14 14.05 9.11
C ARG A 168 -9.88 12.59 8.77
N SER A 169 -8.68 12.13 9.03
CA SER A 169 -8.26 10.74 8.87
C SER A 169 -7.29 10.35 9.97
#